data_5ab1ffcf5fb589f67383e06108a1fd54
#
_entry.id   5ab1ffcf5fb589f67383e06108a1fd54
#
_cell.length_a   1.000
_cell.length_b   1.000
_cell.length_c   1.000
_cell.angle_alpha   90.00
_cell.angle_beta   90.00
_cell.angle_gamma   90.00
#
_symmetry.space_group_name_H-M   'P 1'
#
loop_
_entity.id
_entity.type
_entity.pdbx_description
1 polymer ?
#
loop_
_entity_poly.entity_id
_entity_poly.type
_entity_poly.pdbx_seq_one_letter_code
_entity_poly.pdbx_strand_id
1 'polypeptide(L)'
;MGDLEKSFRYPLTGEGWGPKFAFGGILYVLGSLLGFLPWMGWIFCILIAFLPLGYAYKVFRDHLGGAGGPLPAWADWGELFTMGLFVFLLSLGYWIIPGLIYWLGKALWDSGGFAAFLGVLFIILGLGVGLVAFFLLPMALAFYARQNESFTAAYRWSGIVEKIWVVQREYFIGWLACLIFLLVLLFVRTYFLYVGWVLHAFGVFYLSLAAAHLFGCLCRQGMEANR
;
A
#
# COMPACT_ATOMS: atom_id res chain seq x y z
N MET A 1 20.94 3.77 5.13
CA MET A 1 20.85 3.92 3.66
C MET A 1 20.97 2.59 2.92
N GLY A 2 21.79 1.62 3.36
CA GLY A 2 21.89 0.31 2.69
C GLY A 2 20.60 -0.50 2.62
N ASP A 3 19.72 -0.37 3.61
CA ASP A 3 18.47 -1.14 3.64
C ASP A 3 17.41 -0.59 2.67
N LEU A 4 17.39 0.73 2.45
CA LEU A 4 16.50 1.34 1.45
C LEU A 4 16.89 0.88 0.03
N GLU A 5 18.19 0.95 -0.31
CA GLU A 5 18.68 0.51 -1.61
C GLU A 5 18.39 -0.97 -1.87
N LYS A 6 18.64 -1.83 -0.87
CA LYS A 6 18.33 -3.26 -0.95
C LYS A 6 16.84 -3.50 -1.19
N SER A 7 15.97 -2.75 -0.52
CA SER A 7 14.52 -2.90 -0.64
C SER A 7 14.02 -2.46 -2.02
N PHE A 8 14.55 -1.40 -2.57
CA PHE A 8 14.21 -0.99 -3.93
C PHE A 8 14.79 -1.93 -5.00
N ARG A 9 15.90 -2.61 -4.75
CA ARG A 9 16.42 -3.64 -5.67
C ARG A 9 15.69 -4.98 -5.54
N TYR A 10 15.06 -5.24 -4.39
CA TYR A 10 14.43 -6.53 -4.07
C TYR A 10 13.49 -7.07 -5.16
N PRO A 11 12.57 -6.28 -5.76
CA PRO A 11 11.65 -6.81 -6.77
C PRO A 11 12.34 -7.33 -8.04
N LEU A 12 13.59 -6.97 -8.24
CA LEU A 12 14.40 -7.31 -9.43
C LEU A 12 15.54 -8.28 -9.10
N THR A 13 15.50 -8.94 -7.93
CA THR A 13 16.56 -9.83 -7.47
C THR A 13 16.06 -11.26 -7.30
N GLY A 14 17.02 -12.23 -7.34
CA GLY A 14 16.73 -13.64 -7.16
C GLY A 14 16.40 -14.36 -8.46
N GLU A 15 16.39 -15.71 -8.42
CA GLU A 15 16.06 -16.51 -9.59
C GLU A 15 14.58 -16.38 -9.98
N GLY A 16 14.33 -16.20 -11.27
CA GLY A 16 12.98 -16.14 -11.84
C GLY A 16 12.17 -14.90 -11.41
N TRP A 17 12.82 -13.80 -10.98
CA TRP A 17 12.12 -12.57 -10.62
C TRP A 17 11.30 -11.98 -11.77
N GLY A 18 11.83 -12.03 -13.01
CA GLY A 18 11.21 -11.41 -14.17
C GLY A 18 9.79 -11.92 -14.46
N PRO A 19 9.57 -13.23 -14.65
CA PRO A 19 8.22 -13.79 -14.80
C PRO A 19 7.30 -13.50 -13.61
N LYS A 20 7.80 -13.57 -12.38
CA LYS A 20 7.00 -13.30 -11.17
C LYS A 20 6.55 -11.85 -11.12
N PHE A 21 7.45 -10.92 -11.42
CA PHE A 21 7.16 -9.50 -11.49
C PHE A 21 6.23 -9.15 -12.65
N ALA A 22 6.52 -9.67 -13.86
CA ALA A 22 5.70 -9.44 -15.04
C ALA A 22 4.26 -9.90 -14.82
N PHE A 23 4.07 -11.07 -14.22
CA PHE A 23 2.74 -11.60 -13.94
C PHE A 23 1.91 -10.66 -13.03
N GLY A 24 2.49 -10.16 -11.93
CA GLY A 24 1.81 -9.23 -11.05
C GLY A 24 1.50 -7.87 -11.72
N GLY A 25 2.43 -7.36 -12.54
CA GLY A 25 2.20 -6.16 -13.35
C GLY A 25 1.05 -6.34 -14.35
N ILE A 26 0.98 -7.51 -15.01
CA ILE A 26 -0.12 -7.86 -15.92
C ILE A 26 -1.46 -7.91 -15.17
N LEU A 27 -1.53 -8.44 -13.95
CA LEU A 27 -2.76 -8.45 -13.15
C LEU A 27 -3.23 -7.02 -12.84
N TYR A 28 -2.32 -6.09 -12.53
CA TYR A 28 -2.68 -4.67 -12.36
C TYR A 28 -3.19 -4.02 -13.64
N VAL A 29 -2.57 -4.33 -14.79
CA VAL A 29 -3.05 -3.86 -16.11
C VAL A 29 -4.44 -4.42 -16.39
N LEU A 30 -4.64 -5.74 -16.23
CA LEU A 30 -5.94 -6.38 -16.44
C LEU A 30 -7.02 -5.82 -15.51
N GLY A 31 -6.72 -5.66 -14.22
CA GLY A 31 -7.63 -5.05 -13.28
C GLY A 31 -8.07 -3.65 -13.73
N SER A 32 -7.12 -2.81 -14.12
CA SER A 32 -7.42 -1.45 -14.59
C SER A 32 -8.17 -1.42 -15.92
N LEU A 33 -7.92 -2.38 -16.84
CA LEU A 33 -8.71 -2.53 -18.08
C LEU A 33 -10.16 -2.89 -17.79
N LEU A 34 -10.38 -3.83 -16.88
CA LEU A 34 -11.72 -4.23 -16.50
C LEU A 34 -12.51 -3.07 -15.84
N GLY A 35 -11.82 -2.14 -15.17
CA GLY A 35 -12.44 -0.93 -14.63
C GLY A 35 -13.13 -0.04 -15.67
N PHE A 36 -12.78 -0.16 -16.97
CA PHE A 36 -13.48 0.55 -18.06
C PHE A 36 -14.80 -0.12 -18.48
N LEU A 37 -15.07 -1.35 -18.04
CA LEU A 37 -16.36 -2.00 -18.33
C LEU A 37 -17.49 -1.31 -17.56
N PRO A 38 -18.58 -0.90 -18.25
CA PRO A 38 -19.72 -0.30 -17.59
C PRO A 38 -20.37 -1.29 -16.58
N TRP A 39 -20.95 -0.74 -15.52
CA TRP A 39 -21.77 -1.40 -14.51
C TRP A 39 -21.03 -2.33 -13.53
N MET A 40 -20.23 -3.27 -13.98
CA MET A 40 -19.58 -4.27 -13.10
C MET A 40 -18.05 -4.24 -13.13
N GLY A 41 -17.45 -3.43 -14.00
CA GLY A 41 -15.99 -3.42 -14.21
C GLY A 41 -15.22 -3.10 -12.93
N TRP A 42 -15.71 -2.20 -12.10
CA TRP A 42 -15.09 -1.85 -10.83
C TRP A 42 -15.04 -3.03 -9.83
N ILE A 43 -16.06 -3.94 -9.84
CA ILE A 43 -16.05 -5.14 -8.99
C ILE A 43 -14.93 -6.08 -9.44
N PHE A 44 -14.81 -6.35 -10.74
CA PHE A 44 -13.73 -7.21 -11.27
C PHE A 44 -12.36 -6.60 -11.05
N CYS A 45 -12.23 -5.27 -11.19
CA CYS A 45 -11.00 -4.55 -10.86
C CYS A 45 -10.56 -4.82 -9.41
N ILE A 46 -11.47 -4.69 -8.45
CA ILE A 46 -11.20 -4.92 -7.02
C ILE A 46 -10.86 -6.39 -6.78
N LEU A 47 -11.61 -7.34 -7.34
CA LEU A 47 -11.37 -8.77 -7.14
C LEU A 47 -9.99 -9.20 -7.66
N ILE A 48 -9.59 -8.72 -8.84
CA ILE A 48 -8.26 -9.02 -9.39
C ILE A 48 -7.17 -8.36 -8.56
N ALA A 49 -7.39 -7.15 -8.04
CA ALA A 49 -6.42 -6.45 -7.23
C ALA A 49 -6.07 -7.17 -5.91
N PHE A 50 -6.94 -8.04 -5.40
CA PHE A 50 -6.64 -8.84 -4.20
C PHE A 50 -5.46 -9.78 -4.41
N LEU A 51 -5.25 -10.34 -5.60
CA LEU A 51 -4.14 -11.26 -5.87
C LEU A 51 -2.77 -10.58 -5.70
N PRO A 52 -2.44 -9.48 -6.42
CA PRO A 52 -1.16 -8.82 -6.23
C PRO A 52 -1.03 -8.14 -4.86
N LEU A 53 -2.14 -7.71 -4.24
CA LEU A 53 -2.12 -7.19 -2.88
C LEU A 53 -1.77 -8.28 -1.85
N GLY A 54 -2.36 -9.46 -1.98
CA GLY A 54 -2.04 -10.62 -1.15
C GLY A 54 -0.60 -11.11 -1.37
N TYR A 55 -0.12 -11.07 -2.61
CA TYR A 55 1.27 -11.40 -2.93
C TYR A 55 2.26 -10.42 -2.26
N ALA A 56 1.99 -9.13 -2.33
CA ALA A 56 2.81 -8.13 -1.63
C ALA A 56 2.76 -8.31 -0.11
N TYR A 57 1.58 -8.64 0.45
CA TYR A 57 1.45 -8.94 1.87
C TYR A 57 2.19 -10.22 2.28
N LYS A 58 2.21 -11.26 1.43
CA LYS A 58 3.03 -12.47 1.66
C LYS A 58 4.51 -12.11 1.77
N VAL A 59 5.03 -11.30 0.84
CA VAL A 59 6.40 -10.77 0.90
C VAL A 59 6.64 -10.00 2.20
N PHE A 60 5.71 -9.13 2.59
CA PHE A 60 5.79 -8.37 3.85
C PHE A 60 5.87 -9.30 5.07
N ARG A 61 4.97 -10.28 5.15
CA ARG A 61 4.88 -11.25 6.26
C ARG A 61 6.15 -12.08 6.39
N ASP A 62 6.71 -12.54 5.27
CA ASP A 62 7.93 -13.34 5.25
C ASP A 62 9.13 -12.55 5.80
N HIS A 63 9.28 -11.30 5.41
CA HIS A 63 10.35 -10.41 5.91
C HIS A 63 10.12 -9.97 7.35
N LEU A 64 8.87 -9.73 7.75
CA LEU A 64 8.50 -9.48 9.14
C LEU A 64 8.83 -10.67 10.04
N GLY A 65 8.64 -11.90 9.55
CA GLY A 65 8.98 -13.14 10.25
C GLY A 65 10.48 -13.46 10.28
N GLY A 66 11.30 -12.77 9.49
CA GLY A 66 12.74 -13.04 9.36
C GLY A 66 13.09 -14.15 8.37
N ALA A 67 12.11 -14.71 7.68
CA ALA A 67 12.30 -15.75 6.66
C ALA A 67 12.74 -15.18 5.30
N GLY A 68 13.37 -14.01 5.28
CA GLY A 68 13.72 -13.26 4.06
C GLY A 68 14.34 -14.13 2.97
N GLY A 69 13.77 -14.07 1.78
CA GLY A 69 14.16 -14.84 0.60
C GLY A 69 13.84 -14.09 -0.68
N PRO A 70 14.06 -14.70 -1.86
CA PRO A 70 13.65 -14.14 -3.14
C PRO A 70 12.13 -14.06 -3.24
N LEU A 71 11.62 -13.42 -4.29
CA LEU A 71 10.19 -13.34 -4.57
C LEU A 71 9.52 -14.72 -4.52
N PRO A 72 8.44 -14.92 -3.73
CA PRO A 72 7.75 -16.20 -3.64
C PRO A 72 7.19 -16.65 -5.00
N ALA A 73 6.85 -17.92 -5.15
CA ALA A 73 6.14 -18.38 -6.32
C ALA A 73 4.67 -17.89 -6.28
N TRP A 74 4.08 -17.67 -7.45
CA TRP A 74 2.65 -17.48 -7.61
C TRP A 74 1.93 -18.82 -7.48
N ALA A 75 1.76 -19.27 -6.24
CA ALA A 75 1.06 -20.51 -5.88
C ALA A 75 -0.04 -20.17 -4.86
N ASP A 76 -0.92 -21.12 -4.60
CA ASP A 76 -1.97 -20.99 -3.57
C ASP A 76 -2.86 -19.75 -3.76
N TRP A 77 -3.42 -19.62 -4.95
CA TRP A 77 -4.24 -18.47 -5.37
C TRP A 77 -5.35 -18.12 -4.39
N GLY A 78 -5.97 -19.13 -3.75
CA GLY A 78 -6.98 -18.94 -2.72
C GLY A 78 -6.41 -18.25 -1.49
N GLU A 79 -5.21 -18.64 -1.05
CA GLU A 79 -4.52 -17.99 0.07
C GLU A 79 -4.17 -16.55 -0.26
N LEU A 80 -3.58 -16.31 -1.46
CA LEU A 80 -3.23 -14.95 -1.91
C LEU A 80 -4.46 -14.05 -2.00
N PHE A 81 -5.56 -14.57 -2.54
CA PHE A 81 -6.81 -13.82 -2.64
C PHE A 81 -7.34 -13.45 -1.25
N THR A 82 -7.36 -14.42 -0.33
CA THR A 82 -7.84 -14.22 1.05
C THR A 82 -6.98 -13.22 1.81
N MET A 83 -5.65 -13.33 1.69
CA MET A 83 -4.72 -12.35 2.27
C MET A 83 -4.97 -10.95 1.71
N GLY A 84 -5.10 -10.82 0.40
CA GLY A 84 -5.37 -9.53 -0.23
C GLY A 84 -6.71 -8.93 0.18
N LEU A 85 -7.74 -9.75 0.32
CA LEU A 85 -9.05 -9.32 0.82
C LEU A 85 -8.94 -8.76 2.25
N PHE A 86 -8.26 -9.48 3.16
CA PHE A 86 -8.10 -9.01 4.54
C PHE A 86 -7.25 -7.74 4.64
N VAL A 87 -6.16 -7.66 3.88
CA VAL A 87 -5.36 -6.41 3.80
C VAL A 87 -6.18 -5.26 3.25
N PHE A 88 -7.01 -5.50 2.24
CA PHE A 88 -7.93 -4.49 1.70
C PHE A 88 -8.94 -4.01 2.75
N LEU A 89 -9.60 -4.93 3.46
CA LEU A 89 -10.57 -4.61 4.50
C LEU A 89 -9.93 -3.82 5.65
N LEU A 90 -8.72 -4.22 6.08
CA LEU A 90 -7.95 -3.50 7.09
C LEU A 90 -7.61 -2.09 6.60
N SER A 91 -7.09 -1.97 5.39
CA SER A 91 -6.74 -0.68 4.78
C SER A 91 -7.96 0.22 4.63
N LEU A 92 -9.12 -0.35 4.26
CA LEU A 92 -10.37 0.38 4.13
C LEU A 92 -10.73 1.09 5.44
N GLY A 93 -10.55 0.44 6.60
CA GLY A 93 -10.79 1.06 7.90
C GLY A 93 -9.92 2.29 8.17
N TYR A 94 -8.69 2.32 7.64
CA TYR A 94 -7.81 3.50 7.71
C TYR A 94 -8.22 4.60 6.72
N TRP A 95 -8.83 4.23 5.58
CA TRP A 95 -9.16 5.18 4.51
C TRP A 95 -10.60 5.72 4.59
N ILE A 96 -11.50 5.09 5.34
CA ILE A 96 -12.90 5.55 5.46
C ILE A 96 -12.97 6.99 5.99
N ILE A 97 -12.31 7.26 7.12
CA ILE A 97 -12.38 8.58 7.77
C ILE A 97 -11.81 9.68 6.87
N PRO A 98 -10.55 9.60 6.39
CA PRO A 98 -10.02 10.63 5.50
C PRO A 98 -10.82 10.76 4.20
N GLY A 99 -11.33 9.66 3.66
CA GLY A 99 -12.19 9.66 2.49
C GLY A 99 -13.50 10.41 2.69
N LEU A 100 -14.18 10.20 3.81
CA LEU A 100 -15.41 10.92 4.17
C LEU A 100 -15.16 12.41 4.34
N ILE A 101 -14.06 12.80 5.03
CA ILE A 101 -13.67 14.20 5.22
C ILE A 101 -13.40 14.85 3.85
N TYR A 102 -12.63 14.19 2.99
CA TYR A 102 -12.34 14.67 1.65
C TYR A 102 -13.61 14.82 0.80
N TRP A 103 -14.50 13.85 0.85
CA TRP A 103 -15.77 13.85 0.10
C TRP A 103 -16.70 14.98 0.55
N LEU A 104 -16.80 15.20 1.87
CA LEU A 104 -17.53 16.34 2.43
C LEU A 104 -16.93 17.66 1.93
N GLY A 105 -15.59 17.78 1.96
CA GLY A 105 -14.88 18.94 1.43
C GLY A 105 -15.19 19.19 -0.04
N LYS A 106 -15.22 18.14 -0.86
CA LYS A 106 -15.56 18.23 -2.28
C LYS A 106 -17.00 18.68 -2.50
N ALA A 107 -17.95 18.15 -1.75
CA ALA A 107 -19.36 18.55 -1.83
C ALA A 107 -19.57 20.04 -1.46
N LEU A 108 -18.87 20.51 -0.42
CA LEU A 108 -18.88 21.93 -0.04
C LEU A 108 -18.22 22.82 -1.11
N TRP A 109 -17.11 22.37 -1.70
CA TRP A 109 -16.45 23.07 -2.80
C TRP A 109 -17.39 23.29 -3.99
N ASP A 110 -18.11 22.24 -4.38
CA ASP A 110 -19.03 22.27 -5.52
C ASP A 110 -20.27 23.18 -5.27
N SER A 111 -20.56 23.50 -3.99
CA SER A 111 -21.69 24.39 -3.61
C SER A 111 -21.39 25.87 -3.85
N GLY A 112 -20.12 26.27 -4.02
CA GLY A 112 -19.73 27.67 -4.27
C GLY A 112 -19.79 28.59 -3.04
N GLY A 113 -19.46 29.87 -3.24
CA GLY A 113 -19.52 30.90 -2.20
C GLY A 113 -18.67 30.61 -0.96
N PHE A 114 -19.15 30.96 0.22
CA PHE A 114 -18.47 30.71 1.50
C PHE A 114 -18.30 29.20 1.77
N ALA A 115 -19.24 28.37 1.31
CA ALA A 115 -19.14 26.92 1.47
C ALA A 115 -17.92 26.36 0.71
N ALA A 116 -17.56 26.90 -0.45
CA ALA A 116 -16.36 26.48 -1.19
C ALA A 116 -15.07 26.73 -0.39
N PHE A 117 -14.99 27.85 0.33
CA PHE A 117 -13.84 28.12 1.23
C PHE A 117 -13.72 27.06 2.31
N LEU A 118 -14.81 26.71 3.00
CA LEU A 118 -14.83 25.62 3.97
C LEU A 118 -14.47 24.29 3.29
N GLY A 119 -14.94 24.08 2.06
CA GLY A 119 -14.63 22.90 1.26
C GLY A 119 -13.13 22.68 1.08
N VAL A 120 -12.37 23.74 0.79
CA VAL A 120 -10.89 23.67 0.69
C VAL A 120 -10.26 23.21 2.00
N LEU A 121 -10.74 23.74 3.14
CA LEU A 121 -10.21 23.35 4.45
C LEU A 121 -10.46 21.88 4.74
N PHE A 122 -11.65 21.36 4.44
CA PHE A 122 -11.98 19.94 4.60
C PHE A 122 -11.17 19.05 3.64
N ILE A 123 -10.93 19.47 2.39
CA ILE A 123 -10.08 18.75 1.45
C ILE A 123 -8.65 18.65 1.99
N ILE A 124 -8.07 19.75 2.45
CA ILE A 124 -6.72 19.77 3.04
C ILE A 124 -6.67 18.88 4.29
N LEU A 125 -7.67 18.96 5.17
CA LEU A 125 -7.76 18.12 6.35
C LEU A 125 -7.85 16.63 5.97
N GLY A 126 -8.72 16.27 5.02
CA GLY A 126 -8.87 14.89 4.55
C GLY A 126 -7.58 14.32 3.96
N LEU A 127 -6.86 15.12 3.17
CA LEU A 127 -5.54 14.75 2.65
C LEU A 127 -4.51 14.58 3.77
N GLY A 128 -4.48 15.49 4.76
CA GLY A 128 -3.58 15.39 5.91
C GLY A 128 -3.83 14.13 6.74
N VAL A 129 -5.08 13.85 7.07
CA VAL A 129 -5.47 12.62 7.79
C VAL A 129 -5.15 11.37 6.95
N GLY A 130 -5.33 11.45 5.63
CA GLY A 130 -4.95 10.38 4.70
C GLY A 130 -3.44 10.10 4.68
N LEU A 131 -2.60 11.13 4.73
CA LEU A 131 -1.15 10.96 4.85
C LEU A 131 -0.75 10.28 6.16
N VAL A 132 -1.41 10.64 7.27
CA VAL A 132 -1.20 9.98 8.58
C VAL A 132 -1.64 8.51 8.50
N ALA A 133 -2.80 8.22 7.92
CA ALA A 133 -3.27 6.85 7.71
C ALA A 133 -2.28 6.02 6.87
N PHE A 134 -1.77 6.59 5.78
CA PHE A 134 -0.76 5.98 4.93
C PHE A 134 0.57 5.73 5.68
N PHE A 135 0.95 6.64 6.58
CA PHE A 135 2.15 6.50 7.41
C PHE A 135 2.01 5.36 8.43
N LEU A 136 0.84 5.20 9.04
CA LEU A 136 0.61 4.19 10.08
C LEU A 136 0.36 2.78 9.52
N LEU A 137 -0.15 2.67 8.30
CA LEU A 137 -0.62 1.43 7.69
C LEU A 137 0.40 0.29 7.70
N PRO A 138 1.69 0.48 7.35
CA PRO A 138 2.66 -0.62 7.36
C PRO A 138 2.86 -1.24 8.75
N MET A 139 2.93 -0.41 9.81
CA MET A 139 3.05 -0.92 11.18
C MET A 139 1.74 -1.56 11.66
N ALA A 140 0.59 -1.05 11.25
CA ALA A 140 -0.71 -1.68 11.52
C ALA A 140 -0.80 -3.08 10.91
N LEU A 141 -0.33 -3.26 9.67
CA LEU A 141 -0.22 -4.57 9.02
C LEU A 141 0.73 -5.51 9.78
N ALA A 142 1.81 -4.98 10.35
CA ALA A 142 2.73 -5.78 11.18
C ALA A 142 2.07 -6.26 12.48
N PHE A 143 1.27 -5.40 13.13
CA PHE A 143 0.48 -5.80 14.30
C PHE A 143 -0.57 -6.85 13.95
N TYR A 144 -1.25 -6.69 12.81
CA TYR A 144 -2.19 -7.68 12.29
C TYR A 144 -1.51 -9.03 12.09
N ALA A 145 -0.37 -9.06 11.38
CA ALA A 145 0.37 -10.29 11.07
C ALA A 145 0.92 -11.00 12.33
N ARG A 146 1.38 -10.24 13.35
CA ARG A 146 2.02 -10.79 14.55
C ARG A 146 1.03 -11.24 15.62
N GLN A 147 -0.20 -10.77 15.60
CA GLN A 147 -1.24 -11.10 16.59
C GLN A 147 -2.35 -11.98 15.99
N ASN A 148 -1.96 -13.09 15.36
CA ASN A 148 -2.84 -14.10 14.80
C ASN A 148 -3.90 -13.49 13.84
N GLU A 149 -3.50 -12.55 13.01
CA GLU A 149 -4.36 -11.90 12.01
C GLU A 149 -5.59 -11.21 12.63
N SER A 150 -5.42 -10.64 13.83
CA SER A 150 -6.47 -9.92 14.55
C SER A 150 -6.63 -8.49 14.06
N PHE A 151 -7.82 -8.14 13.55
CA PHE A 151 -8.14 -6.77 13.14
C PHE A 151 -8.04 -5.78 14.30
N THR A 152 -8.46 -6.16 15.51
CA THR A 152 -8.37 -5.30 16.70
C THR A 152 -6.93 -4.91 17.02
N ALA A 153 -5.96 -5.78 16.72
CA ALA A 153 -4.55 -5.48 16.90
C ALA A 153 -4.07 -4.36 15.98
N ALA A 154 -4.54 -4.36 14.73
CA ALA A 154 -4.18 -3.35 13.73
C ALA A 154 -4.71 -1.94 14.02
N TYR A 155 -5.65 -1.79 14.94
CA TYR A 155 -6.21 -0.50 15.36
C TYR A 155 -5.76 -0.07 16.77
N ARG A 156 -4.73 -0.71 17.34
CA ARG A 156 -4.14 -0.32 18.62
C ARG A 156 -3.13 0.81 18.43
N TRP A 157 -3.65 2.02 18.24
CA TRP A 157 -2.89 3.24 17.90
C TRP A 157 -1.68 3.48 18.80
N SER A 158 -1.83 3.35 20.13
CA SER A 158 -0.74 3.56 21.08
C SER A 158 0.44 2.62 20.83
N GLY A 159 0.18 1.33 20.65
CA GLY A 159 1.23 0.36 20.37
C GLY A 159 1.89 0.56 19.00
N ILE A 160 1.10 0.92 17.98
CA ILE A 160 1.61 1.21 16.63
C ILE A 160 2.59 2.39 16.67
N VAL A 161 2.17 3.50 17.29
CA VAL A 161 3.00 4.70 17.40
C VAL A 161 4.26 4.43 18.21
N GLU A 162 4.15 3.72 19.35
CA GLU A 162 5.31 3.33 20.16
C GLU A 162 6.37 2.57 19.34
N LYS A 163 5.95 1.60 18.54
CA LYS A 163 6.88 0.81 17.72
C LYS A 163 7.48 1.59 16.55
N ILE A 164 6.73 2.53 15.98
CA ILE A 164 7.26 3.44 14.96
C ILE A 164 8.35 4.33 15.55
N TRP A 165 8.19 4.84 16.79
CA TRP A 165 9.19 5.68 17.45
C TRP A 165 10.55 4.99 17.60
N VAL A 166 10.59 3.68 17.77
CA VAL A 166 11.84 2.90 17.87
C VAL A 166 12.67 2.96 16.59
N VAL A 167 12.01 2.97 15.43
CA VAL A 167 12.63 2.97 14.09
C VAL A 167 12.30 4.25 13.29
N GLN A 168 11.94 5.33 13.99
CA GLN A 168 11.33 6.53 13.41
C GLN A 168 12.07 7.09 12.20
N ARG A 169 13.40 7.18 12.26
CA ARG A 169 14.21 7.80 11.21
C ARG A 169 14.16 7.00 9.91
N GLU A 170 14.45 5.72 9.99
CA GLU A 170 14.47 4.81 8.85
C GLU A 170 13.06 4.61 8.30
N TYR A 171 12.07 4.53 9.18
CA TYR A 171 10.67 4.41 8.84
C TYR A 171 10.16 5.63 8.07
N PHE A 172 10.45 6.85 8.57
CA PHE A 172 10.06 8.09 7.91
C PHE A 172 10.74 8.27 6.55
N ILE A 173 12.05 7.97 6.46
CA ILE A 173 12.78 8.04 5.19
C ILE A 173 12.20 7.04 4.17
N GLY A 174 11.93 5.81 4.61
CA GLY A 174 11.32 4.79 3.76
C GLY A 174 9.92 5.17 3.27
N TRP A 175 9.09 5.69 4.18
CA TRP A 175 7.76 6.18 3.85
C TRP A 175 7.80 7.35 2.86
N LEU A 176 8.68 8.31 3.07
CA LEU A 176 8.86 9.46 2.19
C LEU A 176 9.33 9.03 0.79
N ALA A 177 10.27 8.07 0.72
CA ALA A 177 10.72 7.51 -0.55
C ALA A 177 9.56 6.83 -1.32
N CYS A 178 8.74 6.05 -0.63
CA CYS A 178 7.54 5.42 -1.22
C CYS A 178 6.52 6.47 -1.68
N LEU A 179 6.31 7.53 -0.89
CA LEU A 179 5.40 8.63 -1.25
C LEU A 179 5.89 9.37 -2.50
N ILE A 180 7.17 9.74 -2.56
CA ILE A 180 7.76 10.40 -3.72
C ILE A 180 7.63 9.52 -4.97
N PHE A 181 7.95 8.22 -4.84
CA PHE A 181 7.82 7.28 -5.95
C PHE A 181 6.38 7.19 -6.44
N LEU A 182 5.40 7.13 -5.53
CA LEU A 182 3.98 7.13 -5.87
C LEU A 182 3.57 8.41 -6.60
N LEU A 183 4.03 9.57 -6.16
CA LEU A 183 3.76 10.85 -6.83
C LEU A 183 4.35 10.89 -8.25
N VAL A 184 5.55 10.35 -8.44
CA VAL A 184 6.17 10.21 -9.78
C VAL A 184 5.32 9.30 -10.66
N LEU A 185 4.83 8.17 -10.14
CA LEU A 185 3.95 7.28 -10.90
C LEU A 185 2.63 7.94 -11.30
N LEU A 186 2.03 8.74 -10.41
CA LEU A 186 0.82 9.51 -10.71
C LEU A 186 1.09 10.57 -11.79
N PHE A 187 2.23 11.24 -11.72
CA PHE A 187 2.65 12.18 -12.77
C PHE A 187 2.81 11.46 -14.11
N VAL A 188 3.54 10.34 -14.15
CA VAL A 188 3.72 9.54 -15.38
C VAL A 188 2.38 9.11 -15.97
N ARG A 189 1.45 8.62 -15.13
CA ARG A 189 0.10 8.23 -15.55
C ARG A 189 -0.67 9.38 -16.18
N THR A 190 -0.55 10.60 -15.64
CA THR A 190 -1.32 11.76 -16.07
C THR A 190 -0.80 12.33 -17.39
N TYR A 191 0.51 12.34 -17.58
CA TYR A 191 1.12 13.04 -18.73
C TYR A 191 1.48 12.15 -19.92
N PHE A 192 1.61 10.83 -19.72
CA PHE A 192 2.05 9.88 -20.79
C PHE A 192 0.93 8.94 -21.27
N LEU A 193 -0.31 9.38 -21.31
CA LEU A 193 -1.47 8.65 -21.88
C LEU A 193 -1.38 7.11 -21.70
N TYR A 194 -1.46 6.33 -22.80
CA TYR A 194 -1.50 4.86 -22.76
C TYR A 194 -0.23 4.23 -22.16
N VAL A 195 0.95 4.73 -22.54
CA VAL A 195 2.23 4.22 -22.03
C VAL A 195 2.37 4.51 -20.55
N GLY A 196 1.99 5.71 -20.12
CA GLY A 196 2.04 6.09 -18.70
C GLY A 196 1.10 5.25 -17.83
N TRP A 197 -0.04 4.84 -18.38
CA TRP A 197 -0.98 3.98 -17.69
C TRP A 197 -0.39 2.55 -17.44
N VAL A 198 0.24 1.95 -18.44
CA VAL A 198 0.92 0.65 -18.29
C VAL A 198 2.11 0.78 -17.33
N LEU A 199 2.95 1.81 -17.49
CA LEU A 199 4.08 2.07 -16.58
C LEU A 199 3.62 2.28 -15.14
N HIS A 200 2.51 2.99 -14.94
CA HIS A 200 1.91 3.16 -13.62
C HIS A 200 1.50 1.82 -13.00
N ALA A 201 0.84 0.95 -13.75
CA ALA A 201 0.40 -0.35 -13.25
C ALA A 201 1.59 -1.21 -12.79
N PHE A 202 2.61 -1.35 -13.62
CA PHE A 202 3.84 -2.05 -13.27
C PHE A 202 4.61 -1.37 -12.13
N GLY A 203 4.67 -0.03 -12.15
CA GLY A 203 5.33 0.77 -11.12
C GLY A 203 4.67 0.66 -9.76
N VAL A 204 3.33 0.62 -9.69
CA VAL A 204 2.58 0.40 -8.44
C VAL A 204 2.87 -1.01 -7.89
N PHE A 205 2.88 -2.03 -8.74
CA PHE A 205 3.26 -3.38 -8.29
C PHE A 205 4.71 -3.44 -7.80
N TYR A 206 5.65 -2.83 -8.53
CA TYR A 206 7.03 -2.70 -8.09
C TYR A 206 7.13 -2.02 -6.72
N LEU A 207 6.48 -0.87 -6.56
CA LEU A 207 6.49 -0.13 -5.31
C LEU A 207 5.88 -0.95 -4.16
N SER A 208 4.81 -1.70 -4.41
CA SER A 208 4.18 -2.55 -3.39
C SER A 208 5.14 -3.63 -2.88
N LEU A 209 5.95 -4.24 -3.76
CA LEU A 209 6.95 -5.25 -3.39
C LEU A 209 8.14 -4.62 -2.65
N ALA A 210 8.65 -3.48 -3.14
CA ALA A 210 9.74 -2.75 -2.49
C ALA A 210 9.33 -2.27 -1.09
N ALA A 211 8.12 -1.72 -0.95
CA ALA A 211 7.55 -1.31 0.33
C ALA A 211 7.30 -2.51 1.27
N ALA A 212 6.79 -3.63 0.74
CA ALA A 212 6.59 -4.85 1.51
C ALA A 212 7.89 -5.37 2.12
N HIS A 213 8.97 -5.41 1.34
CA HIS A 213 10.30 -5.78 1.83
C HIS A 213 10.81 -4.78 2.88
N LEU A 214 10.79 -3.48 2.55
CA LEU A 214 11.30 -2.42 3.41
C LEU A 214 10.61 -2.40 4.76
N PHE A 215 9.29 -2.28 4.75
CA PHE A 215 8.50 -2.19 5.97
C PHE A 215 8.41 -3.52 6.71
N GLY A 216 8.48 -4.66 6.02
CA GLY A 216 8.61 -5.97 6.67
C GLY A 216 9.86 -6.03 7.56
N CYS A 217 11.01 -5.59 7.05
CA CYS A 217 12.27 -5.53 7.81
C CYS A 217 12.22 -4.49 8.94
N LEU A 218 11.77 -3.25 8.65
CA LEU A 218 11.73 -2.16 9.64
C LEU A 218 10.75 -2.45 10.78
N CYS A 219 9.55 -2.96 10.46
CA CYS A 219 8.57 -3.32 11.47
C CYS A 219 9.07 -4.47 12.36
N ARG A 220 9.81 -5.44 11.78
CA ARG A 220 10.47 -6.48 12.58
C ARG A 220 11.43 -5.86 13.60
N GLN A 221 12.33 -4.97 13.17
CA GLN A 221 13.27 -4.28 14.06
C GLN A 221 12.53 -3.52 15.17
N GLY A 222 11.48 -2.76 14.84
CA GLY A 222 10.70 -2.02 15.82
C GLY A 222 9.99 -2.92 16.84
N MET A 223 9.55 -4.12 16.43
CA MET A 223 8.88 -5.07 17.33
C MET A 223 9.84 -5.87 18.21
N GLU A 224 11.07 -6.13 17.75
CA GLU A 224 12.08 -6.91 18.47
C GLU A 224 12.88 -6.06 19.46
N ALA A 225 13.01 -4.75 19.27
CA ALA A 225 13.84 -3.86 20.09
C ALA A 225 13.42 -3.74 21.57
N ASN A 226 12.23 -4.22 21.95
CA ASN A 226 11.71 -4.19 23.33
C ASN A 226 11.47 -5.61 23.90
N ARG A 227 12.16 -6.61 23.40
CA ARG A 227 12.27 -7.93 24.02
C ARG A 227 13.62 -8.05 24.74
#